data_7df7e22ea14e7010f1d03e937d99c375
#
_entry.id   7df7e22ea14e7010f1d03e937d99c375
#
_cell.length_a   1.000
_cell.length_b   1.000
_cell.length_c   1.000
_cell.angle_alpha   90.00
_cell.angle_beta   90.00
_cell.angle_gamma   90.00
#
_symmetry.space_group_name_H-M   'P 1'
#
loop_
_entity.id
_entity.type
_entity.pdbx_description
1 polymer ?
#
loop_
_entity_poly.entity_id
_entity_poly.type
_entity_poly.pdbx_seq_one_letter_code
_entity_poly.pdbx_strand_id
1 'polypeptide(L)'
;MMERKYIQKVFSNQLKFLEEYNETLHDKELDFKVIIAVSPNQMLLVRREPGSYGYRHGLMEISLHVNGQPVYNTQWDSTVKGYMNEHDVARYWLHFHK
;
A
#
# COMPACT_ATOMS: atom_id res chain seq x y z
N MET A 1 3.32 8.00 -27.10
CA MET A 1 2.67 7.48 -25.90
C MET A 1 3.71 7.24 -24.83
N MET A 2 3.56 7.87 -23.66
CA MET A 2 4.52 7.66 -22.58
C MET A 2 4.19 6.37 -21.84
N GLU A 3 5.19 5.53 -21.67
CA GLU A 3 5.05 4.35 -20.84
C GLU A 3 4.99 4.78 -19.37
N ARG A 4 4.05 4.21 -18.62
CA ARG A 4 4.02 4.42 -17.19
C ARG A 4 5.15 3.61 -16.55
N LYS A 5 5.80 4.22 -15.58
CA LYS A 5 6.81 3.53 -14.78
C LYS A 5 6.12 2.63 -13.76
N TYR A 6 6.76 1.54 -13.42
CA TYR A 6 6.25 0.60 -12.43
C TYR A 6 7.35 0.26 -11.45
N ILE A 7 7.04 0.32 -10.16
CA ILE A 7 7.99 0.01 -9.08
C ILE A 7 7.44 -1.09 -8.19
N GLN A 8 8.32 -2.02 -7.80
CA GLN A 8 8.05 -2.97 -6.72
C GLN A 8 9.14 -2.80 -5.67
N LYS A 9 8.76 -2.55 -4.42
CA LYS A 9 9.69 -2.35 -3.32
C LYS A 9 9.18 -2.98 -2.03
N VAL A 10 10.11 -3.26 -1.12
CA VAL A 10 9.81 -3.70 0.23
C VAL A 10 10.38 -2.68 1.20
N PHE A 11 9.56 -2.22 2.12
CA PHE A 11 9.95 -1.25 3.14
C PHE A 11 9.96 -1.91 4.51
N SER A 12 10.96 -1.54 5.32
CA SER A 12 11.10 -2.07 6.68
C SER A 12 10.06 -1.51 7.66
N ASN A 13 9.50 -0.33 7.36
CA ASN A 13 8.47 0.30 8.21
C ASN A 13 7.77 1.42 7.43
N GLN A 14 6.73 2.00 8.05
CA GLN A 14 5.93 3.05 7.44
C GLN A 14 6.70 4.36 7.21
N LEU A 15 7.72 4.65 8.04
CA LEU A 15 8.50 5.88 7.86
C LEU A 15 9.28 5.85 6.55
N LYS A 16 9.87 4.70 6.22
CA LYS A 16 10.57 4.53 4.94
C LYS A 16 9.62 4.64 3.76
N PHE A 17 8.42 4.09 3.89
CA PHE A 17 7.40 4.24 2.87
C PHE A 17 7.02 5.72 2.67
N LEU A 18 6.82 6.47 3.76
CA LEU A 18 6.45 7.89 3.67
C LEU A 18 7.56 8.73 3.03
N GLU A 19 8.82 8.47 3.36
CA GLU A 19 9.96 9.13 2.75
C GLU A 19 9.97 8.90 1.23
N GLU A 20 9.86 7.64 0.82
CA GLU A 20 9.83 7.29 -0.61
C GLU A 20 8.59 7.86 -1.30
N TYR A 21 7.45 7.87 -0.62
CA TYR A 21 6.23 8.44 -1.19
C TYR A 21 6.42 9.93 -1.49
N ASN A 22 7.00 10.68 -0.55
CA ASN A 22 7.24 12.11 -0.75
C ASN A 22 8.24 12.39 -1.86
N GLU A 23 9.23 11.51 -2.05
CA GLU A 23 10.28 11.72 -3.05
C GLU A 23 9.91 11.19 -4.44
N THR A 24 9.26 10.04 -4.49
CA THR A 24 9.09 9.30 -5.75
C THR A 24 7.65 8.83 -5.97
N LEU A 25 7.06 8.15 -4.99
CA LEU A 25 5.79 7.44 -5.19
C LEU A 25 4.59 8.37 -5.37
N HIS A 26 4.71 9.65 -5.04
CA HIS A 26 3.64 10.62 -5.28
C HIS A 26 3.46 10.97 -6.76
N ASP A 27 4.42 10.61 -7.61
CA ASP A 27 4.35 10.87 -9.04
C ASP A 27 3.18 10.09 -9.65
N LYS A 28 2.21 10.81 -10.22
CA LYS A 28 1.00 10.21 -10.78
C LYS A 28 1.26 9.36 -12.02
N GLU A 29 2.41 9.55 -12.67
CA GLU A 29 2.81 8.72 -13.81
C GLU A 29 3.45 7.41 -13.38
N LEU A 30 3.51 7.15 -12.08
CA LEU A 30 4.13 5.98 -11.51
C LEU A 30 3.07 5.03 -10.97
N ASP A 31 3.09 3.78 -11.43
CA ASP A 31 2.33 2.69 -10.84
C ASP A 31 3.24 1.92 -9.90
N PHE A 32 2.68 1.39 -8.82
CA PHE A 32 3.52 0.65 -7.88
C PHE A 32 2.76 -0.43 -7.10
N LYS A 33 3.55 -1.36 -6.61
CA LYS A 33 3.15 -2.38 -5.66
C LYS A 33 4.26 -2.47 -4.62
N VAL A 34 3.95 -2.11 -3.39
CA VAL A 34 4.96 -2.09 -2.33
C VAL A 34 4.47 -2.90 -1.14
N ILE A 35 5.43 -3.41 -0.38
CA ILE A 35 5.17 -4.18 0.82
C ILE A 35 5.83 -3.43 1.98
N ILE A 36 5.08 -3.22 3.05
CA ILE A 36 5.60 -2.59 4.27
C ILE A 36 5.54 -3.63 5.39
N ALA A 37 6.67 -3.98 5.95
CA ALA A 37 6.73 -4.95 7.05
C ALA A 37 6.00 -4.40 8.27
N VAL A 38 5.12 -5.22 8.85
CA VAL A 38 4.38 -4.90 10.08
C VAL A 38 4.99 -5.67 11.24
N SER A 39 5.22 -6.95 11.06
CA SER A 39 5.87 -7.85 12.03
C SER A 39 6.54 -8.98 11.25
N PRO A 40 7.26 -9.91 11.91
CA PRO A 40 7.95 -10.97 11.16
C PRO A 40 7.06 -11.81 10.25
N ASN A 41 5.77 -11.96 10.58
CA ASN A 41 4.84 -12.76 9.80
C ASN A 41 3.69 -11.95 9.19
N GLN A 42 3.71 -10.62 9.34
CA GLN A 42 2.66 -9.74 8.84
C GLN A 42 3.25 -8.65 7.95
N MET A 43 2.56 -8.35 6.86
CA MET A 43 2.95 -7.29 5.96
C MET A 43 1.72 -6.59 5.40
N LEU A 44 1.87 -5.30 5.13
CA LEU A 44 0.85 -4.50 4.48
C LEU A 44 1.23 -4.35 3.02
N LEU A 45 0.39 -4.87 2.13
CA LEU A 45 0.57 -4.72 0.69
C LEU A 45 -0.15 -3.45 0.26
N VAL A 46 0.54 -2.58 -0.45
CA VAL A 46 0.01 -1.30 -0.94
C VAL A 46 0.15 -1.26 -2.45
N ARG A 47 -0.95 -1.02 -3.14
CA ARG A 47 -0.99 -1.00 -4.60
C ARG A 47 -1.57 0.30 -5.12
N ARG A 48 -0.96 0.86 -6.16
CA ARG A 48 -1.55 1.89 -7.02
C ARG A 48 -1.21 1.50 -8.45
N GLU A 49 -2.05 0.67 -9.04
CA GLU A 49 -1.88 0.14 -10.38
C GLU A 49 -3.23 -0.12 -11.02
N PRO A 50 -3.32 -0.29 -12.35
CA PRO A 50 -4.60 -0.54 -13.00
C PRO A 50 -5.32 -1.72 -12.36
N GLY A 51 -6.59 -1.52 -12.00
CA GLY A 51 -7.39 -2.53 -11.33
C GLY A 51 -7.45 -2.40 -9.81
N SER A 52 -6.57 -1.61 -9.18
CA SER A 52 -6.66 -1.37 -7.74
C SER A 52 -7.72 -0.31 -7.44
N TYR A 53 -8.37 -0.44 -6.27
CA TYR A 53 -9.43 0.49 -5.87
C TYR A 53 -8.86 1.87 -5.54
N GLY A 54 -9.38 2.90 -6.21
CA GLY A 54 -8.93 4.27 -6.05
C GLY A 54 -7.87 4.70 -7.06
N TYR A 55 -7.43 3.81 -7.92
CA TYR A 55 -6.35 4.09 -8.88
C TYR A 55 -6.61 5.33 -9.73
N ARG A 56 -7.84 5.48 -10.26
CA ARG A 56 -8.21 6.61 -11.11
C ARG A 56 -8.18 7.95 -10.39
N HIS A 57 -8.21 7.93 -9.07
CA HIS A 57 -8.13 9.13 -8.23
C HIS A 57 -6.74 9.35 -7.66
N GLY A 58 -5.74 8.57 -8.12
CA GLY A 58 -4.38 8.65 -7.58
C GLY A 58 -4.25 8.09 -6.17
N LEU A 59 -5.24 7.31 -5.72
CA LEU A 59 -5.27 6.73 -4.39
C LEU A 59 -4.86 5.25 -4.42
N MET A 60 -4.58 4.72 -3.24
CA MET A 60 -4.01 3.39 -3.07
C MET A 60 -5.01 2.40 -2.49
N GLU A 61 -4.75 1.13 -2.74
CA GLU A 61 -5.45 0.01 -2.14
C GLU A 61 -4.49 -0.71 -1.20
N ILE A 62 -4.97 -1.08 -0.03
CA ILE A 62 -4.18 -1.83 0.96
C ILE A 62 -4.82 -3.17 1.27
N SER A 63 -3.97 -4.14 1.62
CA SER A 63 -4.40 -5.43 2.17
C SER A 63 -3.38 -5.92 3.18
N LEU A 64 -3.87 -6.51 4.29
CA LEU A 64 -3.00 -7.10 5.30
C LEU A 64 -2.77 -8.57 4.93
N HIS A 65 -1.51 -8.99 4.93
CA HIS A 65 -1.12 -10.38 4.67
C HIS A 65 -0.47 -10.95 5.92
N VAL A 66 -0.90 -12.14 6.31
CA VAL A 66 -0.34 -12.89 7.43
C VAL A 66 0.15 -14.23 6.90
N ASN A 67 1.43 -14.54 7.12
CA ASN A 67 2.05 -15.75 6.58
C ASN A 67 1.86 -15.89 5.07
N GLY A 68 1.92 -14.75 4.35
CA GLY A 68 1.80 -14.72 2.91
C GLY A 68 0.37 -14.76 2.35
N GLN A 69 -0.65 -14.80 3.21
CA GLN A 69 -2.04 -14.89 2.78
C GLN A 69 -2.83 -13.63 3.13
N PRO A 70 -3.67 -13.11 2.22
CA PRO A 70 -4.53 -11.99 2.54
C PRO A 70 -5.53 -12.36 3.64
N VAL A 71 -5.79 -11.43 4.56
CA VAL A 71 -6.66 -11.65 5.71
C VAL A 71 -7.92 -10.80 5.57
N TYR A 72 -9.08 -11.43 5.77
CA TYR A 72 -10.35 -10.73 5.81
C TYR A 72 -10.39 -9.80 7.02
N ASN A 73 -10.83 -8.57 6.79
CA ASN A 73 -10.97 -7.55 7.84
C ASN A 73 -12.45 -7.20 8.01
N THR A 74 -12.98 -7.39 9.21
CA THR A 74 -14.40 -7.16 9.48
C THR A 74 -14.79 -5.70 9.35
N GLN A 75 -13.88 -4.76 9.65
CA GLN A 75 -14.15 -3.32 9.49
C GLN A 75 -14.27 -2.91 8.03
N TRP A 76 -13.56 -3.61 7.14
CA TRP A 76 -13.59 -3.32 5.70
C TRP A 76 -14.63 -4.17 4.97
N ASP A 77 -15.11 -5.22 5.61
CA ASP A 77 -15.95 -6.26 4.99
C ASP A 77 -15.30 -6.81 3.72
N SER A 78 -13.97 -6.98 3.75
CA SER A 78 -13.17 -7.39 2.60
C SER A 78 -11.77 -7.75 3.04
N THR A 79 -10.98 -8.31 2.11
CA THR A 79 -9.54 -8.48 2.27
C THR A 79 -8.76 -7.25 1.83
N VAL A 80 -9.43 -6.25 1.22
CA VAL A 80 -8.78 -5.03 0.72
C VAL A 80 -9.55 -3.79 1.16
N LYS A 81 -8.84 -2.66 1.23
CA LYS A 81 -9.41 -1.34 1.47
C LYS A 81 -8.81 -0.39 0.46
N GLY A 82 -9.67 0.26 -0.34
CA GLY A 82 -9.24 1.19 -1.36
C GLY A 82 -9.35 2.64 -0.95
N TYR A 83 -9.00 3.52 -1.90
CA TYR A 83 -9.13 4.98 -1.76
C TYR A 83 -8.31 5.54 -0.60
N MET A 84 -7.09 5.01 -0.40
CA MET A 84 -6.19 5.42 0.68
C MET A 84 -5.14 6.40 0.18
N ASN A 85 -4.91 7.47 0.94
CA ASN A 85 -3.73 8.31 0.73
C ASN A 85 -2.56 7.78 1.59
N GLU A 86 -1.38 8.43 1.49
CA GLU A 86 -0.18 7.97 2.20
C GLU A 86 -0.35 8.04 3.72
N HIS A 87 -1.12 8.99 4.22
CA HIS A 87 -1.36 9.11 5.67
C HIS A 87 -2.32 8.04 6.16
N ASP A 88 -3.31 7.68 5.34
CA ASP A 88 -4.21 6.57 5.65
C ASP A 88 -3.46 5.25 5.73
N VAL A 89 -2.54 5.03 4.78
CA VAL A 89 -1.69 3.83 4.77
C VAL A 89 -0.86 3.75 6.05
N ALA A 90 -0.23 4.86 6.44
CA ALA A 90 0.57 4.93 7.66
C ALA A 90 -0.26 4.65 8.92
N ARG A 91 -1.48 5.20 8.98
CA ARG A 91 -2.40 4.95 10.11
C ARG A 91 -2.78 3.48 10.22
N TYR A 92 -3.09 2.83 9.11
CA TYR A 92 -3.43 1.41 9.14
C TYR A 92 -2.22 0.56 9.50
N TRP A 93 -1.03 0.91 9.01
CA TRP A 93 0.19 0.22 9.43
C TRP A 93 0.36 0.28 10.95
N LEU A 94 0.20 1.48 11.54
CA LEU A 94 0.29 1.66 13.00
C LEU A 94 -0.78 0.84 13.73
N HIS A 95 -1.99 0.78 13.19
CA HIS A 95 -3.07 0.00 13.76
C HIS A 95 -2.73 -1.50 13.83
N PHE A 96 -2.13 -2.03 12.76
CA PHE A 96 -1.77 -3.44 12.68
C PHE A 96 -0.48 -3.78 13.40
N HIS A 97 0.37 -2.81 13.65
CA HIS A 97 1.71 -2.98 14.23
C HIS A 97 1.68 -3.18 15.75
N LYS A 98 0.58 -3.29 16.37
CA LYS A 98 0.46 -3.41 17.83
C LYS A 98 1.15 -4.64 18.39
#